data_9ae6da4e3cfcd511a32e8630efaf5de0
#
_entry.id   9ae6da4e3cfcd511a32e8630efaf5de0
#
_cell.length_a   1.000
_cell.length_b   1.000
_cell.length_c   1.000
_cell.angle_alpha   90.00
_cell.angle_beta   90.00
_cell.angle_gamma   90.00
#
_symmetry.space_group_name_H-M   'P 1'
#
loop_
_entity.id
_entity.type
_entity.pdbx_description
1 polymer ?
#
loop_
_entity_poly.entity_id
_entity_poly.type
_entity_poly.pdbx_seq_one_letter_code
_entity_poly.pdbx_strand_id
1 'polypeptide(L)'
;MSDQFEFHPVGLTRSQFDRLSEYADRAETISPGQLLEEARQHLEQTQQAHAANRMINVRLAAAIVVVIERVANMWDSLSANHRTWLAAAMLYFSSCDDDEPDFDSPIGFEDDVEVLNSSLRLAGLNGLCLNSEDYDDA
;
A
#
# COMPACT_ATOMS: atom_id res chain seq x y z
N MET A 1 11.02 8.94 26.90
CA MET A 1 11.44 8.11 25.85
C MET A 1 10.86 8.48 24.55
N SER A 2 11.66 8.50 23.58
CA SER A 2 11.25 8.94 22.27
C SER A 2 10.91 7.79 21.34
N ASP A 3 10.67 6.63 21.90
CA ASP A 3 10.46 5.43 21.11
C ASP A 3 9.14 5.42 20.36
N GLN A 4 8.30 6.43 20.63
CA GLN A 4 7.02 6.52 19.93
C GLN A 4 7.19 6.61 18.42
N PHE A 5 8.30 7.19 17.98
CA PHE A 5 8.53 7.35 16.55
C PHE A 5 8.78 6.02 15.85
N GLU A 6 9.09 4.99 16.61
CA GLU A 6 9.36 3.67 16.04
C GLU A 6 8.10 2.84 15.88
N PHE A 7 6.96 3.35 16.32
CA PHE A 7 5.72 2.60 16.32
C PHE A 7 4.76 3.03 15.22
N HIS A 8 5.16 3.94 14.36
CA HIS A 8 4.34 4.33 13.24
C HIS A 8 5.21 4.76 12.07
N PRO A 9 4.67 4.70 10.85
CA PRO A 9 5.43 5.13 9.67
C PRO A 9 5.76 6.61 9.73
N VAL A 10 6.90 6.98 9.18
CA VAL A 10 7.35 8.37 9.14
C VAL A 10 7.56 8.79 7.70
N GLY A 11 7.65 10.10 7.49
CA GLY A 11 7.88 10.62 6.15
C GLY A 11 6.62 10.81 5.34
N LEU A 12 5.46 10.63 5.95
CA LEU A 12 4.19 10.81 5.27
C LEU A 12 3.64 12.20 5.54
N THR A 13 2.81 12.71 4.61
CA THR A 13 2.08 13.93 4.88
C THR A 13 1.05 13.65 5.96
N ARG A 14 0.56 14.73 6.57
CA ARG A 14 -0.46 14.57 7.62
C ARG A 14 -1.70 13.90 7.07
N SER A 15 -2.12 14.27 5.88
CA SER A 15 -3.29 13.67 5.26
C SER A 15 -3.10 12.16 5.02
N GLN A 16 -1.93 11.80 4.51
CA GLN A 16 -1.61 10.38 4.29
C GLN A 16 -1.62 9.61 5.60
N PHE A 17 -1.00 10.18 6.63
CA PHE A 17 -0.92 9.50 7.92
C PHE A 17 -2.29 9.35 8.57
N ASP A 18 -3.11 10.41 8.51
CA ASP A 18 -4.44 10.35 9.10
C ASP A 18 -5.29 9.26 8.45
N ARG A 19 -5.22 9.19 7.12
CA ARG A 19 -5.97 8.16 6.40
C ARG A 19 -5.44 6.77 6.70
N LEU A 20 -4.11 6.64 6.75
CA LEU A 20 -3.50 5.36 7.07
C LEU A 20 -3.91 4.91 8.47
N SER A 21 -3.99 5.83 9.43
CA SER A 21 -4.40 5.50 10.79
C SER A 21 -5.81 4.96 10.83
N GLU A 22 -6.72 5.54 10.03
CA GLU A 22 -8.09 5.03 9.95
C GLU A 22 -8.10 3.61 9.40
N TYR A 23 -7.29 3.36 8.39
CA TYR A 23 -7.21 2.02 7.80
C TYR A 23 -6.58 1.03 8.78
N ALA A 24 -5.66 1.49 9.63
CA ALA A 24 -5.06 0.61 10.64
C ALA A 24 -6.14 0.06 11.57
N ASP A 25 -7.07 0.91 11.99
CA ASP A 25 -8.18 0.45 12.83
C ASP A 25 -9.07 -0.54 12.09
N ARG A 26 -9.37 -0.26 10.83
CA ARG A 26 -10.25 -1.13 10.05
C ARG A 26 -9.60 -2.46 9.72
N ALA A 27 -8.30 -2.45 9.53
CA ALA A 27 -7.58 -3.65 9.09
C ALA A 27 -7.38 -4.66 10.23
N GLU A 28 -7.59 -4.25 11.49
CA GLU A 28 -7.36 -5.15 12.61
C GLU A 28 -8.18 -6.41 12.52
N THR A 29 -9.36 -6.34 11.92
CA THR A 29 -10.25 -7.48 11.83
C THR A 29 -10.14 -8.22 10.50
N ILE A 30 -9.19 -7.82 9.64
CA ILE A 30 -9.06 -8.40 8.31
C ILE A 30 -7.79 -9.25 8.28
N SER A 31 -7.92 -10.48 7.77
CA SER A 31 -6.77 -11.38 7.69
C SER A 31 -5.84 -10.95 6.55
N PRO A 32 -4.55 -11.31 6.62
CA PRO A 32 -3.63 -10.97 5.53
C PRO A 32 -4.03 -11.61 4.20
N GLY A 33 -4.61 -12.79 4.25
CA GLY A 33 -5.10 -13.43 3.02
C GLY A 33 -6.21 -12.64 2.37
N GLN A 34 -7.11 -12.09 3.16
CA GLN A 34 -8.19 -11.28 2.64
C GLN A 34 -7.66 -9.94 2.11
N LEU A 35 -6.70 -9.34 2.82
CA LEU A 35 -6.08 -8.11 2.34
C LEU A 35 -5.40 -8.32 0.99
N LEU A 36 -4.71 -9.44 0.84
CA LEU A 36 -4.06 -9.77 -0.43
C LEU A 36 -5.10 -9.98 -1.53
N GLU A 37 -6.18 -10.65 -1.21
CA GLU A 37 -7.23 -10.89 -2.20
C GLU A 37 -7.86 -9.58 -2.67
N GLU A 38 -8.11 -8.66 -1.75
CA GLU A 38 -8.67 -7.36 -2.12
C GLU A 38 -7.70 -6.57 -2.98
N ALA A 39 -6.39 -6.68 -2.68
CA ALA A 39 -5.39 -6.01 -3.49
C ALA A 39 -5.36 -6.58 -4.91
N ARG A 40 -5.48 -7.90 -5.04
CA ARG A 40 -5.53 -8.54 -6.35
C ARG A 40 -6.75 -8.12 -7.14
N GLN A 41 -7.90 -8.01 -6.47
CA GLN A 41 -9.11 -7.55 -7.13
C GLN A 41 -8.96 -6.10 -7.60
N HIS A 42 -8.31 -5.28 -6.80
CA HIS A 42 -8.07 -3.90 -7.19
C HIS A 42 -7.15 -3.82 -8.39
N LEU A 43 -6.13 -4.68 -8.44
CA LEU A 43 -5.25 -4.76 -9.60
C LEU A 43 -6.03 -5.17 -10.85
N GLU A 44 -6.91 -6.14 -10.72
CA GLU A 44 -7.71 -6.60 -11.86
C GLU A 44 -8.59 -5.47 -12.38
N GLN A 45 -9.21 -4.70 -11.49
CA GLN A 45 -9.99 -3.55 -11.88
C GLN A 45 -9.13 -2.49 -12.55
N THR A 46 -7.91 -2.33 -12.04
CA THR A 46 -6.95 -1.39 -12.62
C THR A 46 -6.58 -1.80 -14.05
N GLN A 47 -6.38 -3.09 -14.28
CA GLN A 47 -6.06 -3.59 -15.60
C GLN A 47 -7.20 -3.36 -16.57
N GLN A 48 -8.43 -3.54 -16.12
CA GLN A 48 -9.60 -3.27 -16.95
C GLN A 48 -9.73 -1.79 -17.26
N ALA A 49 -9.49 -0.94 -16.28
CA ALA A 49 -9.53 0.50 -16.48
C ALA A 49 -8.42 0.96 -17.43
N HIS A 50 -7.26 0.31 -17.36
CA HIS A 50 -6.14 0.64 -18.23
C HIS A 50 -6.47 0.40 -19.71
N ALA A 51 -7.32 -0.58 -19.98
CA ALA A 51 -7.74 -0.83 -21.36
C ALA A 51 -8.47 0.38 -21.96
N ALA A 52 -9.18 1.14 -21.12
CA ALA A 52 -9.89 2.34 -21.55
C ALA A 52 -9.04 3.60 -21.38
N ASN A 53 -8.10 3.60 -20.44
CA ASN A 53 -7.28 4.76 -20.16
C ASN A 53 -5.84 4.32 -19.95
N ARG A 54 -5.04 4.45 -21.01
CA ARG A 54 -3.66 3.98 -21.01
C ARG A 54 -2.73 4.78 -20.12
N MET A 55 -3.20 5.89 -19.56
CA MET A 55 -2.39 6.69 -18.66
C MET A 55 -2.34 6.12 -17.25
N ILE A 56 -3.17 5.15 -16.95
CA ILE A 56 -3.13 4.48 -15.65
C ILE A 56 -1.87 3.62 -15.57
N ASN A 57 -1.12 3.77 -14.48
CA ASN A 57 0.14 3.06 -14.32
C ASN A 57 -0.09 1.67 -13.76
N VAL A 58 -0.51 0.76 -14.62
CA VAL A 58 -0.85 -0.60 -14.20
C VAL A 58 0.40 -1.38 -13.78
N ARG A 59 1.57 -1.02 -14.31
CA ARG A 59 2.81 -1.70 -13.92
C ARG A 59 3.15 -1.43 -12.47
N LEU A 60 2.96 -0.20 -12.03
CA LEU A 60 3.21 0.15 -10.64
C LEU A 60 2.22 -0.56 -9.73
N ALA A 61 0.95 -0.61 -10.12
CA ALA A 61 -0.05 -1.32 -9.34
C ALA A 61 0.31 -2.79 -9.20
N ALA A 62 0.77 -3.43 -10.28
CA ALA A 62 1.19 -4.82 -10.23
C ALA A 62 2.38 -5.02 -9.28
N ALA A 63 3.33 -4.08 -9.30
CA ALA A 63 4.49 -4.17 -8.42
C ALA A 63 4.06 -4.04 -6.96
N ILE A 64 3.10 -3.19 -6.67
CA ILE A 64 2.57 -3.05 -5.31
C ILE A 64 1.97 -4.38 -4.85
N VAL A 65 1.21 -5.05 -5.69
CA VAL A 65 0.59 -6.32 -5.33
C VAL A 65 1.66 -7.38 -5.06
N VAL A 66 2.74 -7.41 -5.84
CA VAL A 66 3.82 -8.34 -5.60
C VAL A 66 4.43 -8.14 -4.22
N VAL A 67 4.64 -6.88 -3.82
CA VAL A 67 5.17 -6.58 -2.49
C VAL A 67 4.17 -7.01 -1.41
N ILE A 68 2.89 -6.73 -1.62
CA ILE A 68 1.86 -7.14 -0.67
C ILE A 68 1.85 -8.65 -0.50
N GLU A 69 2.01 -9.38 -1.59
CA GLU A 69 2.07 -10.84 -1.53
C GLU A 69 3.26 -11.31 -0.70
N ARG A 70 4.42 -10.69 -0.89
CA ARG A 70 5.61 -11.06 -0.11
C ARG A 70 5.41 -10.77 1.36
N VAL A 71 4.80 -9.64 1.68
CA VAL A 71 4.51 -9.29 3.07
C VAL A 71 3.55 -10.29 3.69
N ALA A 72 2.52 -10.68 2.95
CA ALA A 72 1.56 -11.65 3.46
C ALA A 72 2.22 -13.00 3.72
N ASN A 73 3.18 -13.38 2.89
CA ASN A 73 3.87 -14.66 3.05
C ASN A 73 4.79 -14.70 4.27
N MET A 74 5.21 -13.53 4.76
CA MET A 74 6.07 -13.48 5.95
C MET A 74 5.33 -12.92 7.17
N TRP A 75 3.99 -12.93 7.12
CA TRP A 75 3.15 -12.28 8.12
C TRP A 75 3.45 -12.75 9.54
N ASP A 76 3.66 -14.04 9.70
CA ASP A 76 3.88 -14.63 11.02
C ASP A 76 5.20 -14.20 11.65
N SER A 77 6.14 -13.73 10.84
CA SER A 77 7.43 -13.30 11.36
C SER A 77 7.43 -11.83 11.77
N LEU A 78 6.33 -11.12 11.53
CA LEU A 78 6.25 -9.69 11.83
C LEU A 78 5.68 -9.47 13.21
N SER A 79 6.10 -8.38 13.86
CA SER A 79 5.53 -8.01 15.15
C SER A 79 4.10 -7.50 14.95
N ALA A 80 3.34 -7.48 16.04
CA ALA A 80 1.96 -7.01 15.97
C ALA A 80 1.88 -5.57 15.46
N ASN A 81 2.78 -4.72 15.93
CA ASN A 81 2.79 -3.33 15.48
C ASN A 81 3.09 -3.21 13.99
N HIS A 82 4.05 -3.97 13.49
CA HIS A 82 4.38 -3.94 12.07
C HIS A 82 3.24 -4.47 11.22
N ARG A 83 2.56 -5.51 11.69
CA ARG A 83 1.39 -6.04 10.99
C ARG A 83 0.30 -4.98 10.86
N THR A 84 0.08 -4.23 11.93
CA THR A 84 -0.96 -3.19 11.93
C THR A 84 -0.73 -2.20 10.82
N TRP A 85 0.47 -1.66 10.72
CA TRP A 85 0.74 -0.62 9.73
C TRP A 85 0.86 -1.17 8.32
N LEU A 86 1.39 -2.37 8.17
CA LEU A 86 1.44 -3.00 6.85
C LEU A 86 0.04 -3.36 6.36
N ALA A 87 -0.81 -3.86 7.26
CA ALA A 87 -2.20 -4.13 6.89
C ALA A 87 -2.91 -2.84 6.48
N ALA A 88 -2.65 -1.76 7.19
CA ALA A 88 -3.22 -0.47 6.84
C ALA A 88 -2.77 -0.02 5.46
N ALA A 89 -1.49 -0.21 5.14
CA ALA A 89 -0.96 0.17 3.83
C ALA A 89 -1.57 -0.68 2.71
N MET A 90 -1.78 -1.96 2.97
CA MET A 90 -2.42 -2.84 2.01
C MET A 90 -3.85 -2.40 1.74
N LEU A 91 -4.58 -2.04 2.80
CA LEU A 91 -5.94 -1.56 2.65
C LEU A 91 -5.97 -0.19 1.97
N TYR A 92 -5.00 0.65 2.25
CA TYR A 92 -4.87 1.96 1.60
C TYR A 92 -4.83 1.79 0.09
N PHE A 93 -4.04 0.81 -0.38
CA PHE A 93 -3.94 0.55 -1.81
C PHE A 93 -5.27 0.05 -2.40
N SER A 94 -5.94 -0.86 -1.72
CA SER A 94 -7.12 -1.51 -2.27
C SER A 94 -8.41 -0.73 -2.02
N SER A 95 -8.35 0.35 -1.24
CA SER A 95 -9.53 1.14 -0.93
C SER A 95 -9.91 2.05 -2.10
N CYS A 96 -11.21 2.21 -2.32
CA CYS A 96 -11.72 3.11 -3.34
C CYS A 96 -12.28 4.38 -2.74
N ASP A 97 -11.97 4.65 -1.48
CA ASP A 97 -12.54 5.80 -0.75
C ASP A 97 -11.71 7.07 -0.91
N ASP A 98 -10.71 7.05 -1.77
CA ASP A 98 -9.84 8.20 -1.99
C ASP A 98 -10.58 9.34 -2.66
N ASP A 99 -10.18 10.56 -2.32
CA ASP A 99 -10.71 11.75 -2.99
C ASP A 99 -10.34 11.78 -4.46
N GLU A 100 -9.20 11.19 -4.80
CA GLU A 100 -8.76 11.06 -6.18
C GLU A 100 -8.78 9.60 -6.57
N PRO A 101 -9.71 9.18 -7.39
CA PRO A 101 -9.74 7.79 -7.84
C PRO A 101 -8.45 7.44 -8.58
N ASP A 102 -7.89 6.30 -8.24
CA ASP A 102 -6.63 5.86 -8.85
C ASP A 102 -6.73 5.74 -10.36
N PHE A 103 -7.94 5.56 -10.87
CA PHE A 103 -8.15 5.30 -12.28
C PHE A 103 -8.21 6.58 -13.12
N ASP A 104 -8.26 7.74 -12.48
CA ASP A 104 -8.39 9.01 -13.18
C ASP A 104 -7.07 9.76 -13.29
N SER A 105 -6.01 9.27 -12.66
CA SER A 105 -4.74 9.98 -12.63
C SER A 105 -3.59 9.05 -12.98
N PRO A 106 -2.67 9.46 -13.84
CA PRO A 106 -1.51 8.62 -14.15
C PRO A 106 -0.56 8.47 -12.97
N ILE A 107 -0.69 9.31 -11.95
CA ILE A 107 0.15 9.23 -10.76
C ILE A 107 -0.64 8.75 -9.55
N GLY A 108 -1.79 8.12 -9.78
CA GLY A 108 -2.68 7.74 -8.70
C GLY A 108 -2.08 6.76 -7.71
N PHE A 109 -1.08 5.99 -8.10
CA PHE A 109 -0.47 4.99 -7.23
C PHE A 109 0.77 5.47 -6.51
N GLU A 110 1.21 6.70 -6.72
CA GLU A 110 2.40 7.19 -6.03
C GLU A 110 2.18 7.35 -4.53
N ASP A 111 0.99 7.80 -4.13
CA ASP A 111 0.64 7.87 -2.71
C ASP A 111 0.70 6.48 -2.09
N ASP A 112 0.20 5.48 -2.79
CA ASP A 112 0.20 4.11 -2.29
C ASP A 112 1.61 3.60 -2.08
N VAL A 113 2.52 3.94 -3.01
CA VAL A 113 3.91 3.55 -2.89
C VAL A 113 4.55 4.21 -1.68
N GLU A 114 4.30 5.51 -1.48
CA GLU A 114 4.89 6.22 -0.36
C GLU A 114 4.41 5.64 0.98
N VAL A 115 3.12 5.37 1.07
CA VAL A 115 2.54 4.80 2.29
C VAL A 115 3.10 3.40 2.52
N LEU A 116 3.14 2.58 1.48
CA LEU A 116 3.65 1.22 1.60
C LEU A 116 5.13 1.23 1.98
N ASN A 117 5.93 2.05 1.30
CA ASN A 117 7.37 2.13 1.59
C ASN A 117 7.63 2.57 3.03
N SER A 118 6.87 3.53 3.51
CA SER A 118 7.03 4.01 4.88
C SER A 118 6.75 2.90 5.88
N SER A 119 5.71 2.11 5.62
CA SER A 119 5.37 0.99 6.49
C SER A 119 6.41 -0.12 6.39
N LEU A 120 6.95 -0.36 5.20
CA LEU A 120 8.00 -1.34 5.00
C LEU A 120 9.27 -0.95 5.77
N ARG A 121 9.64 0.33 5.70
CA ARG A 121 10.83 0.80 6.43
C ARG A 121 10.64 0.66 7.93
N LEU A 122 9.45 0.92 8.41
CA LEU A 122 9.15 0.73 9.84
C LEU A 122 9.38 -0.71 10.25
N ALA A 123 8.99 -1.63 9.40
CA ALA A 123 9.12 -3.07 9.68
C ALA A 123 10.52 -3.62 9.39
N GLY A 124 11.43 -2.79 8.91
CA GLY A 124 12.77 -3.25 8.58
C GLY A 124 12.86 -3.96 7.24
N LEU A 125 11.87 -3.78 6.38
CA LEU A 125 11.79 -4.46 5.09
C LEU A 125 12.21 -3.53 3.96
N ASN A 126 13.33 -2.83 4.14
CA ASN A 126 13.77 -1.83 3.18
C ASN A 126 14.00 -2.42 1.79
N GLY A 127 14.36 -3.69 1.72
CA GLY A 127 14.59 -4.34 0.43
C GLY A 127 13.35 -4.52 -0.41
N LEU A 128 12.17 -4.38 0.18
CA LEU A 128 10.91 -4.50 -0.55
C LEU A 128 10.36 -3.16 -1.02
N CYS A 129 10.98 -2.05 -0.63
CA CYS A 129 10.51 -0.73 -1.01
C CYS A 129 10.57 -0.57 -2.53
N LEU A 130 9.60 0.13 -3.07
CA LEU A 130 9.48 0.36 -4.50
C LEU A 130 9.95 1.76 -4.87
N ASN A 131 10.44 1.89 -6.08
CA ASN A 131 10.75 3.19 -6.66
C ASN A 131 9.80 3.39 -7.83
N SER A 132 8.88 4.34 -7.69
CA SER A 132 7.86 4.55 -8.71
C SER A 132 8.45 4.88 -10.07
N GLU A 133 9.64 5.47 -10.11
CA GLU A 133 10.29 5.80 -11.36
C GLU A 133 10.63 4.57 -12.20
N ASP A 134 10.83 3.44 -11.55
CA ASP A 134 11.14 2.21 -12.27
C ASP A 134 9.95 1.71 -13.08
N TYR A 135 8.76 2.21 -12.81
CA TYR A 135 7.52 1.75 -13.43
C TYR A 135 6.78 2.86 -14.19
N ASP A 136 7.43 4.01 -14.34
CA ASP A 136 6.81 5.16 -15.00
C ASP A 136 6.56 4.94 -16.46
N ASP A 137 7.38 4.17 -17.07
CA ASP A 137 7.38 4.05 -18.51
C ASP A 137 6.53 2.87 -18.92
N ALA A 138 5.28 3.10 -18.98
CA ALA A 138 4.34 2.04 -19.33
C ALA A 138 4.28 1.84 -20.85
#